data_d7a91d736ed6a30711f5d5bfae94259a
#
_entry.id   d7a91d736ed6a30711f5d5bfae94259a
#
_cell.length_a   1.000
_cell.length_b   1.000
_cell.length_c   1.000
_cell.angle_alpha   90.00
_cell.angle_beta   90.00
_cell.angle_gamma   90.00
#
_symmetry.space_group_name_H-M   'P 1'
#
loop_
_entity.id
_entity.type
_entity.pdbx_description
1 polymer ?
#
loop_
_entity_poly.entity_id
_entity_poly.type
_entity_poly.pdbx_seq_one_letter_code
_entity_poly.pdbx_strand_id
1 'polypeptide(L)'
;YINFEGFSNAISTVGEYISDDALVIIETTVPPGTTEKIAYPILFEKLQKRFPNIKEVLLAHSYERVMPGPDYYNSIKNFWRVFAGCNRESSLRCKDFLKTIINTEKYKMMELKKPSASETAKIMENSFRALNIAFIDEWSNFAKLIGINLFEVIDAIRVRPTHKNIMEPGLGVGG
;
A
#
# COMPACT_ATOMS: atom_id res chain seq x y z
N TYR A 1 -11.95 17.12 -0.05
CA TYR A 1 -10.73 17.60 -0.76
C TYR A 1 -9.52 16.98 -0.09
N ILE A 2 -8.65 16.37 -0.89
CA ILE A 2 -7.38 15.80 -0.39
C ILE A 2 -6.35 16.93 -0.44
N ASN A 3 -5.71 17.22 0.69
CA ASN A 3 -4.61 18.16 0.75
C ASN A 3 -3.28 17.46 0.47
N PHE A 4 -2.63 17.80 -0.63
CA PHE A 4 -1.33 17.27 -1.03
C PHE A 4 -0.15 18.13 -0.59
N GLU A 5 -0.34 19.21 0.15
CA GLU A 5 0.71 20.14 0.50
C GLU A 5 1.87 19.49 1.24
N GLY A 6 1.58 18.74 2.31
CA GLY A 6 2.61 18.03 3.07
C GLY A 6 3.37 16.99 2.24
N PHE A 7 2.64 16.23 1.41
CA PHE A 7 3.24 15.27 0.50
C PHE A 7 4.14 15.96 -0.55
N SER A 8 3.64 17.01 -1.19
CA SER A 8 4.39 17.77 -2.21
C SER A 8 5.65 18.41 -1.63
N ASN A 9 5.56 18.96 -0.41
CA ASN A 9 6.72 19.51 0.29
C ASN A 9 7.77 18.45 0.60
N ALA A 10 7.35 17.27 1.06
CA ALA A 10 8.27 16.14 1.31
C ALA A 10 8.99 15.70 0.02
N ILE A 11 8.24 15.53 -1.09
CA ILE A 11 8.82 15.16 -2.39
C ILE A 11 9.75 16.26 -2.92
N SER A 12 9.40 17.53 -2.74
CA SER A 12 10.25 18.67 -3.10
C SER A 12 11.56 18.64 -2.34
N THR A 13 11.50 18.43 -1.01
CA THR A 13 12.70 18.31 -0.17
C THR A 13 13.58 17.15 -0.61
N VAL A 14 12.98 15.98 -0.86
CA VAL A 14 13.72 14.82 -1.41
C VAL A 14 14.46 15.21 -2.68
N GLY A 15 13.79 15.84 -3.65
CA GLY A 15 14.39 16.28 -4.92
C GLY A 15 15.50 17.30 -4.79
N GLU A 16 15.58 18.05 -3.69
CA GLU A 16 16.66 19.00 -3.42
C GLU A 16 17.98 18.34 -2.99
N TYR A 17 17.92 17.12 -2.45
CA TYR A 17 19.10 16.52 -1.82
C TYR A 17 19.56 15.21 -2.45
N ILE A 18 18.70 14.47 -3.17
CA ILE A 18 19.08 13.18 -3.78
C ILE A 18 20.01 13.36 -4.98
N SER A 19 20.74 12.30 -5.34
CA SER A 19 21.50 12.22 -6.60
C SER A 19 20.56 11.98 -7.80
N ASP A 20 21.05 12.23 -9.01
CA ASP A 20 20.30 12.08 -10.25
C ASP A 20 19.97 10.61 -10.58
N ASP A 21 20.74 9.69 -10.01
CA ASP A 21 20.55 8.24 -10.16
C ASP A 21 19.80 7.58 -8.97
N ALA A 22 19.35 8.35 -7.98
CA ALA A 22 18.67 7.81 -6.82
C ALA A 22 17.27 7.32 -7.16
N LEU A 23 16.92 6.12 -6.68
CA LEU A 23 15.55 5.62 -6.76
C LEU A 23 14.73 6.17 -5.57
N VAL A 24 13.60 6.80 -5.87
CA VAL A 24 12.59 7.17 -4.89
C VAL A 24 11.46 6.16 -4.90
N ILE A 25 11.10 5.62 -3.74
CA ILE A 25 9.96 4.71 -3.60
C ILE A 25 8.92 5.34 -2.68
N ILE A 26 7.71 5.52 -3.18
CA ILE A 26 6.58 5.98 -2.38
C ILE A 26 5.92 4.73 -1.78
N GLU A 27 5.93 4.63 -0.45
CA GLU A 27 5.31 3.51 0.28
C GLU A 27 4.01 3.91 1.00
N THR A 28 3.78 5.19 1.19
CA THR A 28 2.57 5.69 1.85
C THR A 28 1.32 5.49 1.00
N THR A 29 0.17 5.33 1.66
CA THR A 29 -1.13 5.27 0.98
C THR A 29 -1.46 6.63 0.39
N VAL A 30 -1.60 6.66 -0.93
CA VAL A 30 -1.92 7.86 -1.69
C VAL A 30 -3.03 7.58 -2.71
N PRO A 31 -3.80 8.59 -3.14
CA PRO A 31 -4.78 8.43 -4.21
C PRO A 31 -4.17 7.99 -5.53
N PRO A 32 -4.93 7.24 -6.37
CA PRO A 32 -4.45 6.79 -7.67
C PRO A 32 -4.00 7.94 -8.58
N GLY A 33 -2.79 7.82 -9.10
CA GLY A 33 -2.15 8.82 -9.95
C GLY A 33 -1.24 9.80 -9.22
N THR A 34 -1.15 9.75 -7.89
CA THR A 34 -0.30 10.66 -7.11
C THR A 34 1.17 10.54 -7.49
N THR A 35 1.68 9.31 -7.63
CA THR A 35 3.08 9.06 -8.00
C THR A 35 3.41 9.66 -9.36
N GLU A 36 2.57 9.41 -10.37
CA GLU A 36 2.83 9.82 -11.76
C GLU A 36 2.53 11.30 -12.00
N LYS A 37 1.46 11.85 -11.39
CA LYS A 37 0.93 13.19 -11.71
C LYS A 37 1.37 14.27 -10.73
N ILE A 38 1.79 13.91 -9.53
CA ILE A 38 2.21 14.87 -8.48
C ILE A 38 3.69 14.68 -8.16
N ALA A 39 4.10 13.49 -7.72
CA ALA A 39 5.47 13.27 -7.28
C ALA A 39 6.49 13.36 -8.44
N TYR A 40 6.19 12.71 -9.58
CA TYR A 40 7.11 12.69 -10.72
C TYR A 40 7.44 14.10 -11.25
N PRO A 41 6.47 14.99 -11.53
CA PRO A 41 6.78 16.34 -11.99
C PRO A 41 7.61 17.15 -10.99
N ILE A 42 7.29 17.06 -9.70
CA ILE A 42 8.03 17.79 -8.64
C ILE A 42 9.49 17.31 -8.60
N LEU A 43 9.71 16.00 -8.56
CA LEU A 43 11.07 15.44 -8.55
C LEU A 43 11.83 15.78 -9.81
N PHE A 44 11.20 15.67 -10.98
CA PHE A 44 11.83 15.99 -12.25
C PHE A 44 12.26 17.46 -12.31
N GLU A 45 11.39 18.40 -11.91
CA GLU A 45 11.72 19.83 -11.86
C GLU A 45 12.90 20.12 -10.93
N LYS A 46 12.92 19.53 -9.73
CA LYS A 46 13.98 19.74 -8.76
C LYS A 46 15.32 19.15 -9.23
N LEU A 47 15.28 17.93 -9.74
CA LEU A 47 16.49 17.27 -10.25
C LEU A 47 17.01 17.96 -11.51
N GLN A 48 16.16 18.39 -12.44
CA GLN A 48 16.55 19.08 -13.65
C GLN A 48 17.29 20.40 -13.37
N LYS A 49 16.90 21.13 -12.31
CA LYS A 49 17.62 22.35 -11.88
C LYS A 49 19.05 22.07 -11.43
N ARG A 50 19.30 20.90 -10.83
CA ARG A 50 20.62 20.49 -10.32
C ARG A 50 21.43 19.69 -11.35
N PHE A 51 20.76 18.94 -12.17
CA PHE A 51 21.32 18.05 -13.20
C PHE A 51 20.64 18.33 -14.55
N PRO A 52 21.07 19.35 -15.30
CA PRO A 52 20.37 19.81 -16.51
C PRO A 52 20.22 18.75 -17.62
N ASN A 53 21.05 17.71 -17.59
CA ASN A 53 21.03 16.63 -18.59
C ASN A 53 20.12 15.44 -18.21
N ILE A 54 19.44 15.50 -17.06
CA ILE A 54 18.55 14.41 -16.62
C ILE A 54 17.37 14.29 -17.60
N LYS A 55 17.07 13.08 -18.01
CA LYS A 55 15.97 12.81 -18.94
C LYS A 55 14.76 12.20 -18.25
N GLU A 56 14.99 11.43 -17.18
CA GLU A 56 13.98 10.69 -16.46
C GLU A 56 14.31 10.66 -14.97
N VAL A 57 13.29 10.47 -14.15
CA VAL A 57 13.42 10.28 -12.70
C VAL A 57 13.17 8.81 -12.40
N LEU A 58 13.97 8.25 -11.49
CA LEU A 58 13.76 6.91 -10.97
C LEU A 58 12.77 6.96 -9.81
N LEU A 59 11.51 6.68 -10.10
CA LEU A 59 10.40 6.77 -9.17
C LEU A 59 9.50 5.53 -9.26
N ALA A 60 9.16 4.96 -8.12
CA ALA A 60 8.26 3.81 -8.00
C ALA A 60 7.25 4.00 -6.86
N HIS A 61 6.18 3.22 -6.91
CA HIS A 61 5.24 3.05 -5.81
C HIS A 61 5.23 1.59 -5.36
N SER A 62 5.31 1.36 -4.04
CA SER A 62 5.20 0.04 -3.44
C SER A 62 4.64 0.16 -2.04
N TYR A 63 3.32 0.05 -1.91
CA TYR A 63 2.70 0.22 -0.61
C TYR A 63 3.16 -0.84 0.41
N GLU A 64 3.36 -0.38 1.64
CA GLU A 64 3.71 -1.23 2.77
C GLU A 64 2.48 -2.02 3.28
N ARG A 65 2.75 -3.12 3.99
CA ARG A 65 1.74 -4.00 4.60
C ARG A 65 2.06 -4.27 6.06
N VAL A 66 2.51 -3.23 6.75
CA VAL A 66 2.90 -3.31 8.16
C VAL A 66 1.67 -3.58 9.03
N MET A 67 1.79 -4.57 9.89
CA MET A 67 0.82 -4.84 10.94
C MET A 67 1.39 -4.39 12.29
N PRO A 68 0.81 -3.38 12.95
CA PRO A 68 1.24 -2.97 14.28
C PRO A 68 1.12 -4.13 15.28
N GLY A 69 2.12 -4.29 16.14
CA GLY A 69 2.10 -5.33 17.16
C GLY A 69 3.36 -6.20 17.18
N PRO A 70 3.31 -7.36 17.85
CA PRO A 70 4.48 -8.25 18.03
C PRO A 70 5.12 -8.72 16.73
N ASP A 71 4.30 -8.87 15.67
CA ASP A 71 4.75 -9.34 14.36
C ASP A 71 5.18 -8.22 13.40
N TYR A 72 5.41 -7.01 13.90
CA TYR A 72 5.74 -5.84 13.09
C TYR A 72 6.86 -6.13 12.07
N TYR A 73 8.01 -6.63 12.53
CA TYR A 73 9.15 -6.95 11.66
C TYR A 73 8.81 -8.06 10.65
N ASN A 74 8.11 -9.10 11.09
CA ASN A 74 7.68 -10.19 10.22
C ASN A 74 6.71 -9.73 9.14
N SER A 75 5.83 -8.78 9.44
CA SER A 75 4.89 -8.22 8.47
C SER A 75 5.57 -7.41 7.37
N ILE A 76 6.76 -6.86 7.63
CA ILE A 76 7.58 -6.19 6.60
C ILE A 76 8.28 -7.22 5.72
N LYS A 77 8.98 -8.17 6.35
CA LYS A 77 9.88 -9.12 5.67
C LYS A 77 9.15 -10.30 5.04
N ASN A 78 8.12 -10.80 5.69
CA ASN A 78 7.45 -12.05 5.37
C ASN A 78 6.02 -11.80 4.85
N PHE A 79 5.89 -10.96 3.84
CA PHE A 79 4.61 -10.66 3.22
C PHE A 79 4.74 -10.42 1.72
N TRP A 80 3.68 -10.71 0.95
CA TRP A 80 3.63 -10.39 -0.48
C TRP A 80 3.74 -8.89 -0.70
N ARG A 81 4.52 -8.49 -1.68
CA ARG A 81 4.72 -7.08 -2.00
C ARG A 81 4.27 -6.79 -3.44
N VAL A 82 3.59 -5.68 -3.60
CA VAL A 82 3.19 -5.15 -4.90
C VAL A 82 3.97 -3.88 -5.18
N PHE A 83 4.43 -3.69 -6.41
CA PHE A 83 5.17 -2.50 -6.79
C PHE A 83 4.95 -2.15 -8.27
N ALA A 84 5.24 -0.90 -8.64
CA ALA A 84 5.26 -0.43 -10.01
C ALA A 84 6.20 0.78 -10.14
N GLY A 85 7.04 0.81 -11.15
CA GLY A 85 7.87 1.96 -11.51
C GLY A 85 7.19 2.89 -12.51
N CYS A 86 7.56 4.16 -12.51
CA CYS A 86 7.13 5.12 -13.53
C CYS A 86 7.72 4.81 -14.91
N ASN A 87 8.88 4.17 -14.95
CA ASN A 87 9.53 3.64 -16.14
C ASN A 87 10.13 2.26 -15.86
N ARG A 88 10.67 1.62 -16.89
CA ARG A 88 11.23 0.26 -16.78
C ARG A 88 12.39 0.19 -15.79
N GLU A 89 13.29 1.16 -15.82
CA GLU A 89 14.46 1.19 -14.92
C GLU A 89 14.02 1.34 -13.46
N SER A 90 13.04 2.21 -13.19
CA SER A 90 12.43 2.36 -11.86
C SER A 90 11.86 1.04 -11.35
N SER A 91 11.15 0.29 -12.21
CA SER A 91 10.60 -1.03 -11.85
C SER A 91 11.70 -2.03 -11.51
N LEU A 92 12.74 -2.12 -12.32
CA LEU A 92 13.85 -3.06 -12.10
C LEU A 92 14.58 -2.76 -10.79
N ARG A 93 14.97 -1.52 -10.57
CA ARG A 93 15.69 -1.10 -9.35
C ARG A 93 14.82 -1.23 -8.11
N CYS A 94 13.51 -0.92 -8.19
CA CYS A 94 12.57 -1.13 -7.12
C CYS A 94 12.47 -2.62 -6.76
N LYS A 95 12.34 -3.48 -7.76
CA LYS A 95 12.33 -4.94 -7.58
C LYS A 95 13.58 -5.44 -6.88
N ASP A 96 14.76 -5.00 -7.33
CA ASP A 96 16.03 -5.46 -6.77
C ASP A 96 16.24 -4.95 -5.35
N PHE A 97 15.86 -3.71 -5.06
CA PHE A 97 15.84 -3.18 -3.71
C PHE A 97 14.90 -3.98 -2.79
N LEU A 98 13.67 -4.22 -3.21
CA LEU A 98 12.69 -4.96 -2.40
C LEU A 98 13.12 -6.40 -2.13
N LYS A 99 13.84 -7.05 -3.03
CA LYS A 99 14.42 -8.40 -2.80
C LYS A 99 15.42 -8.44 -1.65
N THR A 100 16.07 -7.33 -1.33
CA THR A 100 17.00 -7.27 -0.19
C THR A 100 16.28 -7.29 1.15
N ILE A 101 14.99 -6.95 1.17
CA ILE A 101 14.18 -6.83 2.38
C ILE A 101 13.20 -8.00 2.50
N ILE A 102 12.51 -8.34 1.41
CA ILE A 102 11.42 -9.31 1.39
C ILE A 102 11.97 -10.74 1.25
N ASN A 103 11.44 -11.66 2.02
CA ASN A 103 11.71 -13.10 1.88
C ASN A 103 11.00 -13.64 0.62
N THR A 104 11.63 -13.45 -0.53
CA THR A 104 11.04 -13.77 -1.84
C THR A 104 10.97 -15.26 -2.15
N GLU A 105 11.61 -16.11 -1.38
CA GLU A 105 11.46 -17.56 -1.49
C GLU A 105 10.04 -18.04 -1.17
N LYS A 106 9.42 -17.40 -0.17
CA LYS A 106 8.06 -17.72 0.29
C LYS A 106 7.00 -16.72 -0.16
N TYR A 107 7.36 -15.45 -0.30
CA TYR A 107 6.42 -14.36 -0.56
C TYR A 107 6.73 -13.69 -1.89
N LYS A 108 5.87 -13.96 -2.88
CA LYS A 108 6.05 -13.42 -4.22
C LYS A 108 5.86 -11.92 -4.24
N MET A 109 6.69 -11.25 -5.02
CA MET A 109 6.47 -9.87 -5.42
C MET A 109 5.68 -9.83 -6.72
N MET A 110 4.76 -8.88 -6.83
CA MET A 110 3.94 -8.66 -8.02
C MET A 110 4.23 -7.28 -8.59
N GLU A 111 4.74 -7.24 -9.79
CA GLU A 111 4.93 -6.02 -10.56
C GLU A 111 3.64 -5.66 -11.30
N LEU A 112 3.17 -4.44 -11.12
CA LEU A 112 2.06 -3.87 -11.88
C LEU A 112 2.59 -2.92 -12.96
N LYS A 113 1.79 -2.69 -13.99
CA LYS A 113 2.22 -1.91 -15.17
C LYS A 113 2.39 -0.42 -14.90
N LYS A 114 1.71 0.12 -13.87
CA LYS A 114 1.70 1.56 -13.57
C LYS A 114 1.64 1.79 -12.06
N PRO A 115 2.28 2.83 -11.51
CA PRO A 115 2.14 3.23 -10.13
C PRO A 115 0.67 3.43 -9.70
N SER A 116 -0.16 4.05 -10.54
CA SER A 116 -1.59 4.23 -10.26
C SER A 116 -2.34 2.92 -10.02
N ALA A 117 -1.94 1.81 -10.64
CA ALA A 117 -2.51 0.50 -10.35
C ALA A 117 -2.10 -0.02 -8.96
N SER A 118 -0.85 0.21 -8.54
CA SER A 118 -0.36 -0.14 -7.20
C SER A 118 -1.05 0.70 -6.12
N GLU A 119 -1.22 2.01 -6.34
CA GLU A 119 -1.97 2.91 -5.47
C GLU A 119 -3.43 2.47 -5.32
N THR A 120 -4.08 2.13 -6.45
CA THR A 120 -5.46 1.62 -6.46
C THR A 120 -5.58 0.32 -5.68
N ALA A 121 -4.63 -0.61 -5.82
CA ALA A 121 -4.63 -1.88 -5.11
C ALA A 121 -4.64 -1.67 -3.59
N LYS A 122 -3.83 -0.73 -3.06
CA LYS A 122 -3.82 -0.39 -1.63
C LYS A 122 -5.18 0.14 -1.15
N ILE A 123 -5.78 1.04 -1.91
CA ILE A 123 -7.08 1.62 -1.54
C ILE A 123 -8.19 0.56 -1.59
N MET A 124 -8.21 -0.27 -2.64
CA MET A 124 -9.17 -1.38 -2.74
C MET A 124 -9.05 -2.36 -1.58
N GLU A 125 -7.83 -2.74 -1.21
CA GLU A 125 -7.55 -3.64 -0.10
C GLU A 125 -8.08 -3.08 1.23
N ASN A 126 -7.81 -1.80 1.50
CA ASN A 126 -8.31 -1.12 2.69
C ASN A 126 -9.85 -0.97 2.68
N SER A 127 -10.43 -0.60 1.53
CA SER A 127 -11.89 -0.46 1.37
C SER A 127 -12.60 -1.80 1.53
N PHE A 128 -12.04 -2.87 0.95
CA PHE A 128 -12.59 -4.23 1.11
C PHE A 128 -12.61 -4.63 2.59
N ARG A 129 -11.52 -4.37 3.31
CA ARG A 129 -11.46 -4.63 4.76
C ARG A 129 -12.49 -3.81 5.52
N ALA A 130 -12.61 -2.51 5.25
CA ALA A 130 -13.57 -1.63 5.91
C ALA A 130 -15.02 -2.07 5.68
N LEU A 131 -15.36 -2.46 4.45
CA LEU A 131 -16.69 -2.98 4.11
C LEU A 131 -17.01 -4.27 4.85
N ASN A 132 -16.05 -5.20 4.95
CA ASN A 132 -16.25 -6.44 5.69
C ASN A 132 -16.46 -6.19 7.20
N ILE A 133 -15.73 -5.25 7.77
CA ILE A 133 -15.92 -4.87 9.19
C ILE A 133 -17.30 -4.25 9.39
N ALA A 134 -17.69 -3.29 8.55
CA ALA A 134 -19.01 -2.66 8.63
C ALA A 134 -20.15 -3.69 8.46
N PHE A 135 -19.99 -4.64 7.54
CA PHE A 135 -20.93 -5.74 7.37
C PHE A 135 -21.11 -6.55 8.67
N ILE A 136 -20.03 -6.92 9.32
CA ILE A 136 -20.08 -7.67 10.58
C ILE A 136 -20.62 -6.82 11.76
N ASP A 137 -20.35 -5.52 11.76
CA ASP A 137 -20.91 -4.62 12.78
C ASP A 137 -22.44 -4.54 12.70
N GLU A 138 -22.99 -4.42 11.49
CA GLU A 138 -24.45 -4.48 11.27
C GLU A 138 -25.05 -5.81 11.76
N TRP A 139 -24.41 -6.95 11.45
CA TRP A 139 -24.85 -8.26 11.94
C TRP A 139 -24.70 -8.38 13.47
N SER A 140 -23.74 -7.70 14.09
CA SER A 140 -23.59 -7.65 15.54
C SER A 140 -24.78 -6.95 16.21
N ASN A 141 -25.26 -5.87 15.62
CA ASN A 141 -26.45 -5.18 16.09
C ASN A 141 -27.71 -6.04 15.96
N PHE A 142 -27.88 -6.70 14.84
CA PHE A 142 -28.99 -7.64 14.62
C PHE A 142 -28.94 -8.82 15.59
N ALA A 143 -27.79 -9.45 15.79
CA ALA A 143 -27.60 -10.56 16.71
C ALA A 143 -27.99 -10.19 18.15
N LYS A 144 -27.62 -8.98 18.61
CA LYS A 144 -28.04 -8.44 19.92
C LYS A 144 -29.56 -8.33 20.03
N LEU A 145 -30.23 -7.86 18.99
CA LEU A 145 -31.69 -7.68 19.01
C LEU A 145 -32.45 -8.99 19.15
N ILE A 146 -31.97 -10.08 18.54
CA ILE A 146 -32.62 -11.40 18.58
C ILE A 146 -32.02 -12.35 19.62
N GLY A 147 -31.02 -11.90 20.40
CA GLY A 147 -30.43 -12.65 21.51
C GLY A 147 -29.55 -13.84 21.09
N ILE A 148 -28.86 -13.77 19.94
CA ILE A 148 -27.92 -14.80 19.49
C ILE A 148 -26.47 -14.37 19.64
N ASN A 149 -25.57 -15.35 19.78
CA ASN A 149 -24.14 -15.13 19.82
C ASN A 149 -23.58 -15.11 18.39
N LEU A 150 -23.18 -13.91 17.90
CA LEU A 150 -22.65 -13.77 16.55
C LEU A 150 -21.32 -14.53 16.32
N PHE A 151 -20.49 -14.70 17.35
CA PHE A 151 -19.24 -15.46 17.21
C PHE A 151 -19.51 -16.94 16.86
N GLU A 152 -20.51 -17.57 17.49
CA GLU A 152 -20.93 -18.94 17.15
C GLU A 152 -21.44 -19.02 15.71
N VAL A 153 -22.17 -18.02 15.24
CA VAL A 153 -22.64 -17.94 13.87
C VAL A 153 -21.48 -17.82 12.88
N ILE A 154 -20.49 -16.97 13.20
CA ILE A 154 -19.28 -16.80 12.39
C ILE A 154 -18.48 -18.10 12.31
N ASP A 155 -18.30 -18.79 13.41
CA ASP A 155 -17.58 -20.07 13.46
C ASP A 155 -18.30 -21.13 12.60
N ALA A 156 -19.63 -21.19 12.66
CA ALA A 156 -20.40 -22.07 11.82
C ALA A 156 -20.25 -21.74 10.31
N ILE A 157 -20.16 -20.46 9.94
CA ILE A 157 -19.95 -20.03 8.56
C ILE A 157 -18.52 -20.38 8.07
N ARG A 158 -17.51 -20.26 8.93
CA ARG A 158 -16.09 -20.54 8.62
C ARG A 158 -15.81 -21.99 8.27
N VAL A 159 -16.69 -22.93 8.63
CA VAL A 159 -16.60 -24.33 8.21
C VAL A 159 -16.59 -24.44 6.69
N ARG A 160 -17.26 -23.54 5.97
CA ARG A 160 -17.24 -23.50 4.52
C ARG A 160 -15.95 -22.89 3.99
N PRO A 161 -15.15 -23.60 3.15
CA PRO A 161 -13.84 -23.13 2.70
C PRO A 161 -13.84 -21.74 2.06
N THR A 162 -14.91 -21.37 1.34
CA THR A 162 -15.05 -20.08 0.66
C THR A 162 -15.33 -18.90 1.61
N HIS A 163 -15.61 -19.16 2.89
CA HIS A 163 -15.97 -18.15 3.89
C HIS A 163 -15.01 -18.12 5.09
N LYS A 164 -13.86 -18.77 4.98
CA LYS A 164 -12.84 -18.78 6.06
C LYS A 164 -12.38 -17.40 6.49
N ASN A 165 -12.46 -16.42 5.60
CA ASN A 165 -11.97 -15.05 5.82
C ASN A 165 -13.05 -14.09 6.31
N ILE A 166 -14.25 -14.59 6.72
CA ILE A 166 -15.24 -13.72 7.35
C ILE A 166 -14.65 -13.12 8.63
N MET A 167 -14.80 -11.82 8.80
CA MET A 167 -14.22 -11.09 9.92
C MET A 167 -15.05 -11.27 11.20
N GLU A 168 -14.44 -10.96 12.32
CA GLU A 168 -15.12 -10.89 13.62
C GLU A 168 -15.51 -9.45 13.93
N PRO A 169 -16.54 -9.26 14.80
CA PRO A 169 -16.86 -7.95 15.34
C PRO A 169 -15.66 -7.35 16.07
N GLY A 170 -15.43 -6.05 15.88
CA GLY A 170 -14.30 -5.36 16.50
C GLY A 170 -14.52 -3.86 16.59
N LEU A 171 -13.56 -3.16 17.19
CA LEU A 171 -13.64 -1.72 17.47
C LEU A 171 -13.28 -0.84 16.26
N GLY A 172 -13.32 -1.35 15.06
CA GLY A 172 -13.03 -0.62 13.83
C GLY A 172 -11.96 -1.27 12.96
N VAL A 173 -11.47 -0.52 11.97
CA VAL A 173 -10.55 -1.06 10.93
C VAL A 173 -9.16 -1.41 11.48
N GLY A 174 -8.81 -0.89 12.62
CA GLY A 174 -7.45 -0.90 13.15
C GLY A 174 -6.59 0.16 12.47
N GLY A 175 -5.74 0.81 13.23
CA GLY A 175 -4.89 1.91 12.75
C GLY A 175 -3.74 1.45 11.90
#